data_289e2f7e52fbd358f2ba9d1d2e6e7420
#
_entry.id   289e2f7e52fbd358f2ba9d1d2e6e7420
#
_cell.length_a   1.000
_cell.length_b   1.000
_cell.length_c   1.000
_cell.angle_alpha   90.00
_cell.angle_beta   90.00
_cell.angle_gamma   90.00
#
_symmetry.space_group_name_H-M   'P 1'
#
loop_
_entity.id
_entity.type
_entity.pdbx_description
1 polymer ?
#
loop_
_entity_poly.entity_id
_entity_poly.type
_entity_poly.pdbx_seq_one_letter_code
_entity_poly.pdbx_strand_id
1 'polypeptide(L)'
;MVKQLMKSIREFKLATILTPTFVIGEVIIEALIPFLISLLINDIKAGCDLSVILRYAWKLVALSLLSLLCGYLAGIYCAKASTGFARNLRYDIFTNIQKFSFSNIDKFSSASLVTRLTTDIQNVQMAFMMIIRTAVRAPLNLIFSFTMAYIMGGTMAVIFLIIIPFLGIGLYLIVRSVMPIFKKGFPLFDKITRIVEENVKGIRVVKSFVREDFEINKFDETSNDIRKMFTRAEQIIALNNPLMQISIYAVMLFVLMFGSEMIIKTNATSLDVGQLSTLMTYGFQIMVSLMMLSMVFVMITFSEESCKRIVEVLNEKSSIISKENAITEVKDGSIDFDHVRFKYSPTAERPVLENIDVHIKSGETIGIIGGTGSAKSSFVQLIPRLYDVTEGTVRVGKEDVRDYDLVTLRDSVAMVLQKNVLFSGTIADNIRWGNKDATLEEVKHVCHLACADEFIEQMPDGYDTWIEQGGTNVSGGQKQRLCIARALLKQPKILIMDDSTSAVDTKTDAIIRKAMKEYIPETTKIIIAQRTSSVEDADRIIVLDGGKIDAIGTSEELLKTNQIYREVYLSQNKQGTEEIVEEGGVR
;
A
#
# COMPACT_ATOMS: atom_id res chain seq x y z
N MET A 1 18.89 1.24 1.35
CA MET A 1 17.77 1.10 0.43
C MET A 1 17.94 -0.13 -0.49
N VAL A 2 18.83 -0.14 -1.51
CA VAL A 2 19.00 -1.26 -2.46
C VAL A 2 19.29 -2.58 -1.76
N LYS A 3 20.24 -2.62 -0.81
CA LYS A 3 20.58 -3.84 -0.05
C LYS A 3 19.39 -4.47 0.67
N GLN A 4 18.43 -3.65 1.10
CA GLN A 4 17.23 -4.14 1.77
C GLN A 4 16.23 -4.74 0.79
N LEU A 5 15.97 -4.07 -0.34
CA LEU A 5 15.11 -4.59 -1.39
C LEU A 5 15.65 -5.91 -1.95
N MET A 6 16.97 -6.02 -2.12
CA MET A 6 17.61 -7.26 -2.60
C MET A 6 17.41 -8.47 -1.68
N LYS A 7 17.08 -8.28 -0.40
CA LYS A 7 16.74 -9.41 0.50
C LYS A 7 15.47 -10.14 0.05
N SER A 8 14.55 -9.46 -0.62
CA SER A 8 13.31 -10.05 -1.12
C SER A 8 13.48 -10.86 -2.42
N ILE A 9 14.69 -10.96 -2.98
CA ILE A 9 14.97 -11.83 -4.15
C ILE A 9 14.86 -13.32 -3.77
N ARG A 10 15.32 -13.71 -2.58
CA ARG A 10 15.22 -15.08 -1.99
C ARG A 10 15.47 -16.19 -3.00
N GLU A 11 14.46 -17.04 -3.27
CA GLU A 11 14.49 -18.20 -4.18
C GLU A 11 14.73 -17.83 -5.65
N PHE A 12 14.56 -16.57 -6.04
CA PHE A 12 14.74 -16.10 -7.41
C PHE A 12 16.17 -15.64 -7.75
N LYS A 13 17.16 -15.89 -6.87
CA LYS A 13 18.57 -15.53 -7.09
C LYS A 13 19.12 -16.15 -8.37
N LEU A 14 18.83 -17.43 -8.61
CA LEU A 14 19.30 -18.12 -9.81
C LEU A 14 18.75 -17.46 -11.08
N ALA A 15 17.46 -17.16 -11.13
CA ALA A 15 16.85 -16.49 -12.27
C ALA A 15 17.42 -15.07 -12.48
N THR A 16 17.71 -14.35 -11.38
CA THR A 16 18.34 -13.03 -11.41
C THR A 16 19.75 -13.07 -12.00
N ILE A 17 20.54 -14.14 -11.76
CA ILE A 17 21.89 -14.31 -12.29
C ILE A 17 21.85 -14.83 -13.73
N LEU A 18 20.96 -15.78 -14.05
CA LEU A 18 20.86 -16.35 -15.40
C LEU A 18 20.41 -15.31 -16.43
N THR A 19 19.58 -14.34 -16.05
CA THR A 19 19.14 -13.28 -16.97
C THR A 19 20.31 -12.53 -17.60
N PRO A 20 21.21 -11.86 -16.84
CA PRO A 20 22.38 -11.20 -17.43
C PRO A 20 23.34 -12.16 -18.15
N THR A 21 23.46 -13.41 -17.69
CA THR A 21 24.31 -14.41 -18.34
C THR A 21 23.84 -14.70 -19.77
N PHE A 22 22.56 -14.92 -19.97
CA PHE A 22 21.99 -15.13 -21.31
C PHE A 22 22.00 -13.84 -22.15
N VAL A 23 21.82 -12.68 -21.54
CA VAL A 23 21.96 -11.37 -22.23
C VAL A 23 23.39 -11.18 -22.74
N ILE A 24 24.41 -11.53 -21.95
CA ILE A 24 25.82 -11.47 -22.40
C ILE A 24 26.01 -12.37 -23.61
N GLY A 25 25.51 -13.61 -23.58
CA GLY A 25 25.57 -14.53 -24.72
C GLY A 25 24.88 -13.98 -25.98
N GLU A 26 23.67 -13.42 -25.82
CA GLU A 26 22.92 -12.77 -26.88
C GLU A 26 23.72 -11.64 -27.54
N VAL A 27 24.28 -10.72 -26.74
CA VAL A 27 25.03 -9.55 -27.21
C VAL A 27 26.33 -9.95 -27.95
N ILE A 28 27.05 -10.96 -27.45
CA ILE A 28 28.26 -11.47 -28.13
C ILE A 28 27.90 -12.01 -29.51
N ILE A 29 26.81 -12.79 -29.61
CA ILE A 29 26.39 -13.35 -30.90
C ILE A 29 25.91 -12.24 -31.83
N GLU A 30 25.14 -11.28 -31.35
CA GLU A 30 24.70 -10.12 -32.14
C GLU A 30 25.87 -9.30 -32.69
N ALA A 31 26.97 -9.19 -31.94
CA ALA A 31 28.19 -8.52 -32.42
C ALA A 31 28.95 -9.30 -33.48
N LEU A 32 28.85 -10.64 -33.50
CA LEU A 32 29.51 -11.49 -34.50
C LEU A 32 28.80 -11.56 -35.84
N ILE A 33 27.48 -11.35 -35.88
CA ILE A 33 26.67 -11.45 -37.11
C ILE A 33 27.16 -10.44 -38.19
N PRO A 34 27.30 -9.13 -37.91
CA PRO A 34 27.81 -8.18 -38.90
C PRO A 34 29.22 -8.50 -39.38
N PHE A 35 30.07 -9.04 -38.50
CA PHE A 35 31.40 -9.49 -38.86
C PHE A 35 31.37 -10.58 -39.95
N LEU A 36 30.54 -11.62 -39.78
CA LEU A 36 30.37 -12.67 -40.78
C LEU A 36 29.74 -12.17 -42.08
N ILE A 37 28.86 -11.21 -42.01
CA ILE A 37 28.27 -10.55 -43.18
C ILE A 37 29.36 -9.81 -43.97
N SER A 38 30.29 -9.13 -43.29
CA SER A 38 31.44 -8.48 -43.92
C SER A 38 32.29 -9.48 -44.74
N LEU A 39 32.62 -10.62 -44.13
CA LEU A 39 33.38 -11.66 -44.81
C LEU A 39 32.63 -12.21 -46.03
N LEU A 40 31.32 -12.44 -45.90
CA LEU A 40 30.50 -12.91 -47.01
C LEU A 40 30.48 -11.89 -48.17
N ILE A 41 30.31 -10.59 -47.88
CA ILE A 41 30.32 -9.53 -48.92
C ILE A 41 31.63 -9.53 -49.66
N ASN A 42 32.76 -9.69 -48.98
CA ASN A 42 34.07 -9.70 -49.58
C ASN A 42 34.31 -10.96 -50.44
N ASP A 43 33.88 -12.14 -49.99
CA ASP A 43 33.97 -13.38 -50.79
C ASP A 43 33.08 -13.30 -52.04
N ILE A 44 31.87 -12.71 -51.95
CA ILE A 44 31.00 -12.48 -53.11
C ILE A 44 31.68 -11.53 -54.11
N LYS A 45 32.31 -10.45 -53.64
CA LYS A 45 33.05 -9.51 -54.48
C LYS A 45 34.24 -10.19 -55.18
N ALA A 46 34.86 -11.17 -54.54
CA ALA A 46 35.97 -11.97 -55.10
C ALA A 46 35.47 -13.02 -56.11
N GLY A 47 34.17 -13.20 -56.30
CA GLY A 47 33.60 -14.17 -57.24
C GLY A 47 33.52 -15.59 -56.70
N CYS A 48 33.11 -15.76 -55.43
CA CYS A 48 33.03 -17.06 -54.79
C CYS A 48 31.90 -17.95 -55.35
N ASP A 49 32.09 -19.28 -55.21
CA ASP A 49 31.08 -20.27 -55.56
C ASP A 49 29.83 -20.22 -54.65
N LEU A 50 28.69 -20.68 -55.17
CA LEU A 50 27.46 -20.81 -54.42
C LEU A 50 27.62 -21.63 -53.13
N SER A 51 28.51 -22.63 -53.12
CA SER A 51 28.84 -23.45 -51.95
C SER A 51 29.41 -22.64 -50.77
N VAL A 52 30.15 -21.58 -51.03
CA VAL A 52 30.70 -20.67 -50.02
C VAL A 52 29.57 -19.81 -49.43
N ILE A 53 28.70 -19.26 -50.28
CA ILE A 53 27.53 -18.49 -49.86
C ILE A 53 26.63 -19.33 -48.97
N LEU A 54 26.30 -20.56 -49.36
CA LEU A 54 25.49 -21.48 -48.57
C LEU A 54 26.14 -21.79 -47.21
N ARG A 55 27.46 -21.90 -47.13
CA ARG A 55 28.18 -22.10 -45.86
C ARG A 55 28.03 -20.93 -44.92
N TYR A 56 28.13 -19.69 -45.41
CA TYR A 56 27.87 -18.50 -44.60
C TYR A 56 26.41 -18.40 -44.20
N ALA A 57 25.48 -18.71 -45.10
CA ALA A 57 24.04 -18.71 -44.80
C ALA A 57 23.73 -19.65 -43.63
N TRP A 58 24.27 -20.89 -43.65
CA TRP A 58 24.09 -21.82 -42.53
C TRP A 58 24.68 -21.30 -41.21
N LYS A 59 25.87 -20.69 -41.25
CA LYS A 59 26.51 -20.10 -40.06
C LYS A 59 25.64 -18.93 -39.49
N LEU A 60 25.15 -18.05 -40.35
CA LEU A 60 24.30 -16.94 -39.97
C LEU A 60 22.96 -17.41 -39.39
N VAL A 61 22.32 -18.41 -40.00
CA VAL A 61 21.10 -19.04 -39.49
C VAL A 61 21.35 -19.65 -38.11
N ALA A 62 22.45 -20.44 -37.96
CA ALA A 62 22.77 -21.04 -36.67
C ALA A 62 23.02 -20.01 -35.57
N LEU A 63 23.76 -18.93 -35.86
CA LEU A 63 23.99 -17.84 -34.91
C LEU A 63 22.71 -17.08 -34.58
N SER A 64 21.87 -16.83 -35.59
CA SER A 64 20.58 -16.16 -35.34
C SER A 64 19.65 -17.00 -34.47
N LEU A 65 19.60 -18.33 -34.70
CA LEU A 65 18.84 -19.24 -33.84
C LEU A 65 19.40 -19.31 -32.42
N LEU A 66 20.73 -19.31 -32.28
CA LEU A 66 21.39 -19.29 -30.97
C LEU A 66 21.14 -17.97 -30.23
N SER A 67 21.19 -16.81 -30.91
CA SER A 67 20.84 -15.51 -30.37
C SER A 67 19.39 -15.47 -29.93
N LEU A 68 18.47 -15.99 -30.77
CA LEU A 68 17.07 -16.12 -30.43
C LEU A 68 16.84 -16.95 -29.16
N LEU A 69 17.55 -18.09 -29.05
CA LEU A 69 17.47 -18.95 -27.86
C LEU A 69 17.99 -18.23 -26.61
N CYS A 70 19.12 -17.54 -26.70
CA CYS A 70 19.64 -16.74 -25.59
C CYS A 70 18.68 -15.63 -25.18
N GLY A 71 18.13 -14.87 -26.13
CA GLY A 71 17.17 -13.81 -25.88
C GLY A 71 15.85 -14.32 -25.28
N TYR A 72 15.36 -15.47 -25.75
CA TYR A 72 14.18 -16.15 -25.22
C TYR A 72 14.40 -16.60 -23.77
N LEU A 73 15.51 -17.29 -23.49
CA LEU A 73 15.84 -17.71 -22.12
C LEU A 73 16.06 -16.51 -21.20
N ALA A 74 16.77 -15.47 -21.65
CA ALA A 74 16.90 -14.22 -20.92
C ALA A 74 15.55 -13.60 -20.57
N GLY A 75 14.58 -13.63 -21.51
CA GLY A 75 13.21 -13.17 -21.32
C GLY A 75 12.46 -13.95 -20.24
N ILE A 76 12.50 -15.30 -20.31
CA ILE A 76 11.84 -16.17 -19.33
C ILE A 76 12.40 -15.96 -17.93
N TYR A 77 13.73 -16.00 -17.78
CA TYR A 77 14.36 -15.82 -16.45
C TYR A 77 14.16 -14.40 -15.92
N CYS A 78 14.18 -13.40 -16.78
CA CYS A 78 13.90 -12.01 -16.42
C CYS A 78 12.45 -11.85 -15.88
N ALA A 79 11.47 -12.40 -16.59
CA ALA A 79 10.08 -12.39 -16.15
C ALA A 79 9.91 -13.11 -14.80
N LYS A 80 10.48 -14.33 -14.68
CA LYS A 80 10.45 -15.11 -13.43
C LYS A 80 11.12 -14.38 -12.27
N ALA A 81 12.27 -13.76 -12.50
CA ALA A 81 12.99 -13.00 -11.47
C ALA A 81 12.21 -11.76 -11.02
N SER A 82 11.71 -10.95 -11.97
CA SER A 82 11.06 -9.67 -11.65
C SER A 82 9.69 -9.86 -11.00
N THR A 83 8.88 -10.80 -11.51
CA THR A 83 7.56 -11.09 -10.90
C THR A 83 7.69 -11.79 -9.55
N GLY A 84 8.67 -12.70 -9.42
CA GLY A 84 8.99 -13.36 -8.16
C GLY A 84 9.49 -12.39 -7.10
N PHE A 85 10.38 -11.48 -7.46
CA PHE A 85 10.83 -10.40 -6.59
C PHE A 85 9.65 -9.53 -6.11
N ALA A 86 8.76 -9.11 -7.03
CA ALA A 86 7.59 -8.31 -6.68
C ALA A 86 6.61 -9.06 -5.76
N ARG A 87 6.39 -10.37 -5.98
CA ARG A 87 5.60 -11.23 -5.10
C ARG A 87 6.15 -11.22 -3.67
N ASN A 88 7.46 -11.47 -3.53
CA ASN A 88 8.10 -11.51 -2.23
C ASN A 88 8.07 -10.15 -1.54
N LEU A 89 8.24 -9.06 -2.29
CA LEU A 89 8.17 -7.70 -1.77
C LEU A 89 6.76 -7.37 -1.25
N ARG A 90 5.70 -7.77 -1.98
CA ARG A 90 4.31 -7.64 -1.51
C ARG A 90 4.09 -8.42 -0.22
N TYR A 91 4.57 -9.66 -0.17
CA TYR A 91 4.47 -10.49 1.02
C TYR A 91 5.17 -9.86 2.22
N ASP A 92 6.40 -9.35 2.03
CA ASP A 92 7.18 -8.74 3.12
C ASP A 92 6.51 -7.48 3.66
N ILE A 93 6.02 -6.60 2.77
CA ILE A 93 5.30 -5.37 3.16
C ILE A 93 4.00 -5.74 3.87
N PHE A 94 3.19 -6.64 3.31
CA PHE A 94 1.92 -7.03 3.89
C PHE A 94 2.11 -7.67 5.27
N THR A 95 3.07 -8.57 5.40
CA THR A 95 3.41 -9.20 6.69
C THR A 95 3.88 -8.18 7.73
N ASN A 96 4.61 -7.14 7.30
CA ASN A 96 5.04 -6.08 8.23
C ASN A 96 3.86 -5.19 8.66
N ILE A 97 2.96 -4.85 7.72
CA ILE A 97 1.73 -4.09 8.02
C ILE A 97 0.85 -4.82 9.04
N GLN A 98 0.73 -6.16 8.94
CA GLN A 98 -0.03 -6.94 9.92
C GLN A 98 0.53 -6.87 11.36
N LYS A 99 1.80 -6.50 11.51
CA LYS A 99 2.46 -6.32 12.81
C LYS A 99 2.37 -4.89 13.34
N PHE A 100 1.89 -3.95 12.55
CA PHE A 100 1.82 -2.54 12.93
C PHE A 100 0.85 -2.33 14.09
N SER A 101 1.22 -1.42 14.98
CA SER A 101 0.29 -0.83 15.95
C SER A 101 -0.61 0.21 15.26
N PHE A 102 -1.67 0.62 15.92
CA PHE A 102 -2.56 1.67 15.39
C PHE A 102 -1.81 2.99 15.14
N SER A 103 -0.86 3.36 16.00
CA SER A 103 -0.02 4.55 15.80
C SER A 103 0.83 4.49 14.52
N ASN A 104 1.32 3.29 14.12
CA ASN A 104 2.00 3.13 12.84
C ASN A 104 1.03 3.28 11.66
N ILE A 105 -0.20 2.72 11.76
CA ILE A 105 -1.23 2.83 10.72
C ILE A 105 -1.66 4.29 10.54
N ASP A 106 -1.84 5.03 11.63
CA ASP A 106 -2.18 6.45 11.61
C ASP A 106 -1.10 7.28 10.92
N LYS A 107 0.19 6.95 11.16
CA LYS A 107 1.34 7.60 10.52
C LYS A 107 1.32 7.46 9.00
N PHE A 108 1.01 6.29 8.46
CA PHE A 108 1.10 6.00 7.02
C PHE A 108 -0.18 6.27 6.24
N SER A 109 -1.33 6.29 6.85
CA SER A 109 -2.68 6.21 6.26
C SER A 109 -2.94 4.93 5.43
N SER A 110 -4.17 4.45 5.44
CA SER A 110 -4.55 3.22 4.70
C SER A 110 -4.39 3.38 3.19
N ALA A 111 -4.75 4.53 2.63
CA ALA A 111 -4.63 4.81 1.20
C ALA A 111 -3.16 4.78 0.73
N SER A 112 -2.24 5.36 1.54
CA SER A 112 -0.80 5.33 1.24
C SER A 112 -0.24 3.90 1.27
N LEU A 113 -0.66 3.07 2.23
CA LEU A 113 -0.23 1.67 2.31
C LEU A 113 -0.72 0.85 1.10
N VAL A 114 -1.95 1.07 0.64
CA VAL A 114 -2.48 0.43 -0.58
C VAL A 114 -1.64 0.83 -1.81
N THR A 115 -1.33 2.12 -1.98
CA THR A 115 -0.50 2.59 -3.10
C THR A 115 0.89 1.95 -3.09
N ARG A 116 1.50 1.77 -1.90
CA ARG A 116 2.80 1.10 -1.75
C ARG A 116 2.75 -0.38 -2.14
N LEU A 117 1.66 -1.08 -1.81
CA LEU A 117 1.45 -2.49 -2.16
C LEU A 117 1.13 -2.72 -3.64
N THR A 118 0.65 -1.72 -4.35
CA THR A 118 0.22 -1.80 -5.75
C THR A 118 1.20 -1.08 -6.68
N THR A 119 1.04 0.22 -6.84
CA THR A 119 1.75 1.05 -7.82
C THR A 119 3.25 1.11 -7.54
N ASP A 120 3.66 1.33 -6.28
CA ASP A 120 5.09 1.46 -5.96
C ASP A 120 5.84 0.15 -6.20
N ILE A 121 5.25 -1.00 -5.84
CA ILE A 121 5.87 -2.31 -6.14
C ILE A 121 5.95 -2.53 -7.65
N GLN A 122 4.96 -2.11 -8.42
CA GLN A 122 4.99 -2.25 -9.88
C GLN A 122 6.11 -1.42 -10.50
N ASN A 123 6.32 -0.18 -10.04
CA ASN A 123 7.42 0.66 -10.47
C ASN A 123 8.78 0.04 -10.15
N VAL A 124 8.93 -0.50 -8.94
CA VAL A 124 10.17 -1.17 -8.50
C VAL A 124 10.39 -2.47 -9.27
N GLN A 125 9.35 -3.23 -9.58
CA GLN A 125 9.42 -4.43 -10.42
C GLN A 125 9.92 -4.10 -11.83
N MET A 126 9.38 -3.04 -12.45
CA MET A 126 9.79 -2.57 -13.78
C MET A 126 11.26 -2.13 -13.79
N ALA A 127 11.67 -1.34 -12.78
CA ALA A 127 13.06 -0.93 -12.63
C ALA A 127 13.99 -2.13 -12.44
N PHE A 128 13.63 -3.10 -11.61
CA PHE A 128 14.40 -4.32 -11.41
C PHE A 128 14.54 -5.12 -12.70
N MET A 129 13.46 -5.29 -13.46
CA MET A 129 13.48 -5.93 -14.78
C MET A 129 14.45 -5.24 -15.74
N MET A 130 14.41 -3.89 -15.80
CA MET A 130 15.31 -3.11 -16.65
C MET A 130 16.76 -3.21 -16.18
N ILE A 131 17.03 -3.23 -14.88
CA ILE A 131 18.38 -3.36 -14.34
C ILE A 131 19.02 -4.70 -14.71
N ILE A 132 18.31 -5.82 -14.53
CA ILE A 132 18.89 -7.15 -14.75
C ILE A 132 19.00 -7.51 -16.24
N ARG A 133 18.27 -6.83 -17.14
CA ARG A 133 18.27 -7.10 -18.59
C ARG A 133 18.88 -5.95 -19.38
N THR A 134 18.22 -4.79 -19.41
CA THR A 134 18.58 -3.68 -20.32
C THR A 134 19.82 -2.93 -19.85
N ALA A 135 19.98 -2.72 -18.53
CA ALA A 135 21.17 -2.07 -17.98
C ALA A 135 22.46 -2.91 -18.12
N VAL A 136 22.32 -4.23 -18.34
CA VAL A 136 23.42 -5.11 -18.70
C VAL A 136 23.65 -5.12 -20.22
N ARG A 137 22.57 -5.24 -21.00
CA ARG A 137 22.64 -5.30 -22.48
C ARG A 137 23.24 -4.05 -23.10
N ALA A 138 22.76 -2.85 -22.70
CA ALA A 138 23.12 -1.61 -23.36
C ALA A 138 24.62 -1.27 -23.26
N PRO A 139 25.29 -1.30 -22.07
CA PRO A 139 26.72 -1.06 -21.98
C PRO A 139 27.55 -2.11 -22.72
N LEU A 140 27.16 -3.40 -22.62
CA LEU A 140 27.86 -4.48 -23.29
C LEU A 140 27.77 -4.35 -24.81
N ASN A 141 26.56 -4.08 -25.33
CA ASN A 141 26.38 -3.88 -26.78
C ASN A 141 27.19 -2.69 -27.29
N LEU A 142 27.23 -1.58 -26.49
CA LEU A 142 28.07 -0.43 -26.82
C LEU A 142 29.56 -0.80 -26.88
N ILE A 143 30.08 -1.54 -25.86
CA ILE A 143 31.48 -1.95 -25.78
C ILE A 143 31.81 -2.90 -26.91
N PHE A 144 31.00 -3.94 -27.13
CA PHE A 144 31.29 -4.93 -28.19
C PHE A 144 31.16 -4.32 -29.58
N SER A 145 30.14 -3.53 -29.87
CA SER A 145 29.97 -2.86 -31.16
C SER A 145 31.11 -1.88 -31.45
N PHE A 146 31.55 -1.10 -30.44
CA PHE A 146 32.69 -0.22 -30.57
C PHE A 146 34.00 -1.01 -30.82
N THR A 147 34.23 -2.06 -30.05
CA THR A 147 35.44 -2.93 -30.21
C THR A 147 35.49 -3.56 -31.59
N MET A 148 34.36 -4.11 -32.05
CA MET A 148 34.26 -4.70 -33.37
C MET A 148 34.40 -3.66 -34.50
N ALA A 149 33.82 -2.48 -34.32
CA ALA A 149 34.01 -1.38 -35.25
C ALA A 149 35.49 -0.94 -35.35
N TYR A 150 36.22 -0.95 -34.22
CA TYR A 150 37.66 -0.64 -34.22
C TYR A 150 38.50 -1.75 -34.89
N ILE A 151 38.19 -3.02 -34.63
CA ILE A 151 38.87 -4.17 -35.28
C ILE A 151 38.67 -4.15 -36.81
N MET A 152 37.44 -3.78 -37.25
CA MET A 152 37.10 -3.84 -38.68
C MET A 152 37.49 -2.58 -39.43
N GLY A 153 37.36 -1.41 -38.81
CA GLY A 153 37.54 -0.11 -39.49
C GLY A 153 38.76 0.69 -39.05
N GLY A 154 39.54 0.18 -38.05
CA GLY A 154 40.72 0.87 -37.57
C GLY A 154 40.46 2.34 -37.20
N THR A 155 41.17 3.24 -37.88
CA THR A 155 41.04 4.70 -37.67
C THR A 155 39.65 5.25 -37.95
N MET A 156 38.82 4.61 -38.79
CA MET A 156 37.43 5.05 -39.06
C MET A 156 36.56 4.96 -37.80
N ALA A 157 36.88 4.06 -36.87
CA ALA A 157 36.13 3.95 -35.61
C ALA A 157 36.28 5.18 -34.69
N VAL A 158 37.26 6.06 -34.94
CA VAL A 158 37.49 7.29 -34.17
C VAL A 158 36.23 8.21 -34.17
N ILE A 159 35.42 8.15 -35.25
CA ILE A 159 34.19 8.94 -35.31
C ILE A 159 33.24 8.59 -34.13
N PHE A 160 33.21 7.32 -33.71
CA PHE A 160 32.36 6.92 -32.59
C PHE A 160 32.81 7.54 -31.25
N LEU A 161 34.13 7.78 -31.06
CA LEU A 161 34.67 8.46 -29.89
C LEU A 161 34.22 9.93 -29.80
N ILE A 162 33.85 10.53 -30.93
CA ILE A 162 33.33 11.91 -30.99
C ILE A 162 31.81 11.91 -30.81
N ILE A 163 31.11 11.02 -31.52
CA ILE A 163 29.64 10.99 -31.53
C ILE A 163 29.07 10.45 -30.21
N ILE A 164 29.73 9.45 -29.57
CA ILE A 164 29.25 8.90 -28.29
C ILE A 164 29.15 9.99 -27.21
N PRO A 165 30.21 10.80 -26.94
CA PRO A 165 30.08 11.92 -25.98
C PRO A 165 29.06 12.98 -26.41
N PHE A 166 29.02 13.32 -27.70
CA PHE A 166 28.07 14.30 -28.23
C PHE A 166 26.62 13.88 -27.95
N LEU A 167 26.25 12.66 -28.33
CA LEU A 167 24.92 12.11 -28.08
C LEU A 167 24.67 11.91 -26.57
N GLY A 168 25.67 11.39 -25.83
CA GLY A 168 25.57 11.20 -24.39
C GLY A 168 25.32 12.49 -23.61
N ILE A 169 26.03 13.57 -23.95
CA ILE A 169 25.82 14.90 -23.36
C ILE A 169 24.44 15.42 -23.74
N GLY A 170 24.03 15.29 -25.00
CA GLY A 170 22.70 15.72 -25.46
C GLY A 170 21.56 15.01 -24.70
N LEU A 171 21.64 13.69 -24.58
CA LEU A 171 20.70 12.88 -23.81
C LEU A 171 20.68 13.27 -22.31
N TYR A 172 21.87 13.47 -21.73
CA TYR A 172 21.99 13.92 -20.34
C TYR A 172 21.34 15.28 -20.12
N LEU A 173 21.53 16.24 -21.01
CA LEU A 173 20.91 17.57 -20.94
C LEU A 173 19.39 17.50 -21.05
N ILE A 174 18.85 16.66 -21.94
CA ILE A 174 17.41 16.39 -22.07
C ILE A 174 16.87 15.86 -20.74
N VAL A 175 17.45 14.79 -20.21
CA VAL A 175 17.01 14.19 -18.94
C VAL A 175 17.10 15.18 -17.79
N ARG A 176 18.21 15.90 -17.66
CA ARG A 176 18.40 16.92 -16.61
C ARG A 176 17.36 18.04 -16.68
N SER A 177 16.93 18.42 -17.88
CA SER A 177 15.94 19.48 -18.09
C SER A 177 14.51 19.00 -17.80
N VAL A 178 14.21 17.75 -18.08
CA VAL A 178 12.87 17.17 -17.92
C VAL A 178 12.59 16.75 -16.48
N MET A 179 13.57 16.23 -15.75
CA MET A 179 13.41 15.72 -14.39
C MET A 179 12.79 16.72 -13.40
N PRO A 180 13.21 18.02 -13.36
CA PRO A 180 12.57 19.00 -12.48
C PRO A 180 11.09 19.24 -12.82
N ILE A 181 10.72 19.13 -14.12
CA ILE A 181 9.34 19.32 -14.57
C ILE A 181 8.49 18.15 -14.05
N PHE A 182 8.93 16.93 -14.20
CA PHE A 182 8.23 15.77 -13.67
C PHE A 182 8.10 15.82 -12.15
N LYS A 183 9.17 16.15 -11.41
CA LYS A 183 9.12 16.29 -9.95
C LYS A 183 8.06 17.31 -9.48
N LYS A 184 7.86 18.39 -10.23
CA LYS A 184 6.80 19.37 -9.96
C LYS A 184 5.41 18.90 -10.44
N GLY A 185 5.35 18.04 -11.44
CA GLY A 185 4.11 17.50 -12.01
C GLY A 185 3.47 16.40 -11.15
N PHE A 186 4.26 15.54 -10.49
CA PHE A 186 3.71 14.45 -9.68
C PHE A 186 2.75 14.91 -8.58
N PRO A 187 3.02 15.96 -7.79
CA PRO A 187 2.05 16.46 -6.81
C PRO A 187 0.72 16.93 -7.42
N LEU A 188 0.69 17.30 -8.71
CA LEU A 188 -0.57 17.64 -9.38
C LEU A 188 -1.42 16.40 -9.66
N PHE A 189 -0.80 15.24 -9.94
CA PHE A 189 -1.55 13.97 -10.02
C PHE A 189 -2.15 13.57 -8.66
N ASP A 190 -1.42 13.79 -7.57
CA ASP A 190 -1.96 13.57 -6.23
C ASP A 190 -3.12 14.53 -5.93
N LYS A 191 -3.03 15.78 -6.40
CA LYS A 191 -4.10 16.78 -6.27
C LYS A 191 -5.35 16.36 -7.06
N ILE A 192 -5.19 15.94 -8.33
CA ILE A 192 -6.34 15.54 -9.15
C ILE A 192 -6.99 14.27 -8.61
N THR A 193 -6.20 13.31 -8.13
CA THR A 193 -6.71 12.10 -7.50
C THR A 193 -7.55 12.43 -6.27
N ARG A 194 -7.09 13.35 -5.42
CA ARG A 194 -7.88 13.82 -4.26
C ARG A 194 -9.18 14.50 -4.67
N ILE A 195 -9.15 15.38 -5.70
CA ILE A 195 -10.36 16.02 -6.23
C ILE A 195 -11.38 14.98 -6.68
N VAL A 196 -10.94 13.97 -7.44
CA VAL A 196 -11.81 12.88 -7.92
C VAL A 196 -12.35 12.07 -6.75
N GLU A 197 -11.51 11.68 -5.81
CA GLU A 197 -11.90 10.89 -4.63
C GLU A 197 -12.91 11.65 -3.76
N GLU A 198 -12.67 12.93 -3.50
CA GLU A 198 -13.58 13.82 -2.75
C GLU A 198 -14.92 13.94 -3.47
N ASN A 199 -14.90 14.19 -4.79
CA ASN A 199 -16.12 14.33 -5.60
C ASN A 199 -16.93 13.04 -5.65
N VAL A 200 -16.29 11.89 -5.90
CA VAL A 200 -16.99 10.59 -5.96
C VAL A 200 -17.60 10.24 -4.59
N LYS A 201 -16.88 10.46 -3.48
CA LYS A 201 -17.42 10.25 -2.13
C LYS A 201 -18.56 11.22 -1.81
N GLY A 202 -18.43 12.48 -2.24
CA GLY A 202 -19.39 13.55 -2.02
C GLY A 202 -20.43 13.73 -3.13
N ILE A 203 -20.56 12.84 -4.10
CA ILE A 203 -21.36 13.05 -5.31
C ILE A 203 -22.82 13.38 -5.02
N ARG A 204 -23.41 12.80 -3.95
CA ARG A 204 -24.76 13.11 -3.53
C ARG A 204 -24.90 14.57 -3.07
N VAL A 205 -23.87 15.09 -2.38
CA VAL A 205 -23.82 16.50 -1.95
C VAL A 205 -23.68 17.41 -3.17
N VAL A 206 -22.76 17.10 -4.08
CA VAL A 206 -22.58 17.86 -5.34
C VAL A 206 -23.89 17.95 -6.10
N LYS A 207 -24.60 16.83 -6.24
CA LYS A 207 -25.89 16.74 -6.93
C LYS A 207 -27.01 17.48 -6.19
N SER A 208 -27.11 17.33 -4.87
CA SER A 208 -28.16 17.98 -4.08
C SER A 208 -28.04 19.51 -4.00
N PHE A 209 -26.81 20.02 -4.10
CA PHE A 209 -26.53 21.47 -4.09
C PHE A 209 -26.31 22.07 -5.50
N VAL A 210 -26.48 21.27 -6.57
CA VAL A 210 -26.32 21.69 -7.98
C VAL A 210 -24.97 22.38 -8.18
N ARG A 211 -23.88 21.71 -7.77
CA ARG A 211 -22.52 22.24 -7.81
C ARG A 211 -21.60 21.53 -8.82
N GLU A 212 -22.18 20.87 -9.82
CA GLU A 212 -21.45 20.14 -10.85
C GLU A 212 -20.48 21.04 -11.60
N ASP A 213 -20.92 22.21 -12.05
CA ASP A 213 -20.07 23.14 -12.82
C ASP A 213 -18.87 23.65 -12.00
N PHE A 214 -19.06 23.85 -10.70
CA PHE A 214 -17.97 24.24 -9.80
C PHE A 214 -16.90 23.14 -9.71
N GLU A 215 -17.33 21.89 -9.53
CA GLU A 215 -16.40 20.75 -9.45
C GLU A 215 -15.74 20.45 -10.79
N ILE A 216 -16.45 20.58 -11.91
CA ILE A 216 -15.90 20.47 -13.27
C ILE A 216 -14.81 21.50 -13.48
N ASN A 217 -15.05 22.77 -13.14
CA ASN A 217 -14.06 23.84 -13.30
C ASN A 217 -12.82 23.61 -12.41
N LYS A 218 -13.00 23.19 -11.17
CA LYS A 218 -11.91 22.83 -10.23
C LYS A 218 -11.04 21.68 -10.78
N PHE A 219 -11.67 20.68 -11.38
CA PHE A 219 -10.99 19.57 -12.03
C PHE A 219 -10.25 20.04 -13.29
N ASP A 220 -10.92 20.82 -14.17
CA ASP A 220 -10.36 21.31 -15.43
C ASP A 220 -9.15 22.20 -15.20
N GLU A 221 -9.17 23.09 -14.22
CA GLU A 221 -8.03 23.94 -13.85
C GLU A 221 -6.80 23.09 -13.52
N THR A 222 -6.96 22.09 -12.64
CA THR A 222 -5.86 21.20 -12.25
C THR A 222 -5.40 20.32 -13.42
N SER A 223 -6.33 19.80 -14.22
CA SER A 223 -6.05 19.03 -15.43
C SER A 223 -5.27 19.86 -16.46
N ASN A 224 -5.64 21.12 -16.63
CA ASN A 224 -4.97 22.05 -17.53
C ASN A 224 -3.54 22.40 -17.09
N ASP A 225 -3.29 22.50 -15.79
CA ASP A 225 -1.95 22.68 -15.25
C ASP A 225 -1.08 21.43 -15.51
N ILE A 226 -1.62 20.23 -15.33
CA ILE A 226 -0.96 18.98 -15.71
C ILE A 226 -0.63 19.00 -17.19
N ARG A 227 -1.62 19.32 -18.05
CA ARG A 227 -1.43 19.40 -19.51
C ARG A 227 -0.27 20.34 -19.87
N LYS A 228 -0.24 21.58 -19.34
CA LYS A 228 0.82 22.56 -19.62
C LYS A 228 2.20 22.04 -19.24
N MET A 229 2.33 21.44 -18.04
CA MET A 229 3.61 20.93 -17.56
C MET A 229 4.09 19.73 -18.38
N PHE A 230 3.20 18.76 -18.62
CA PHE A 230 3.56 17.57 -19.39
C PHE A 230 3.82 17.90 -20.86
N THR A 231 3.04 18.81 -21.48
CA THR A 231 3.35 19.29 -22.84
C THR A 231 4.76 19.84 -22.93
N ARG A 232 5.21 20.65 -21.94
CA ARG A 232 6.57 21.17 -21.91
C ARG A 232 7.62 20.07 -21.72
N ALA A 233 7.35 19.09 -20.85
CA ALA A 233 8.23 17.94 -20.66
C ALA A 233 8.37 17.11 -21.95
N GLU A 234 7.23 16.79 -22.60
CA GLU A 234 7.20 16.03 -23.84
C GLU A 234 7.87 16.76 -25.01
N GLN A 235 7.72 18.10 -25.12
CA GLN A 235 8.44 18.90 -26.12
C GLN A 235 9.96 18.78 -25.97
N ILE A 236 10.48 18.74 -24.73
CA ILE A 236 11.92 18.55 -24.49
C ILE A 236 12.33 17.11 -24.82
N ILE A 237 11.52 16.11 -24.43
CA ILE A 237 11.77 14.70 -24.75
C ILE A 237 11.72 14.47 -26.26
N ALA A 238 10.83 15.14 -26.97
CA ALA A 238 10.72 15.04 -28.43
C ALA A 238 12.02 15.40 -29.16
N LEU A 239 12.92 16.20 -28.56
CA LEU A 239 14.25 16.49 -29.10
C LEU A 239 15.16 15.24 -29.15
N ASN A 240 14.82 14.18 -28.43
CA ASN A 240 15.59 12.94 -28.42
C ASN A 240 15.69 12.30 -29.81
N ASN A 241 14.56 12.22 -30.54
CA ASN A 241 14.54 11.64 -31.88
C ASN A 241 15.36 12.44 -32.90
N PRO A 242 15.21 13.76 -33.06
CA PRO A 242 16.06 14.55 -33.93
C PRO A 242 17.55 14.46 -33.59
N LEU A 243 17.92 14.50 -32.29
CA LEU A 243 19.29 14.38 -31.84
C LEU A 243 19.90 13.03 -32.26
N MET A 244 19.15 11.95 -32.07
CA MET A 244 19.53 10.61 -32.48
C MET A 244 19.67 10.50 -34.01
N GLN A 245 18.68 11.02 -34.78
CA GLN A 245 18.69 10.99 -36.24
C GLN A 245 19.90 11.76 -36.80
N ILE A 246 20.18 12.94 -36.30
CA ILE A 246 21.35 13.73 -36.69
C ILE A 246 22.63 12.95 -36.43
N SER A 247 22.75 12.31 -35.25
CA SER A 247 23.91 11.50 -34.89
C SER A 247 24.10 10.30 -35.83
N ILE A 248 23.00 9.59 -36.16
CA ILE A 248 23.04 8.44 -37.10
C ILE A 248 23.45 8.92 -38.48
N TYR A 249 22.85 9.96 -39.03
CA TYR A 249 23.19 10.46 -40.35
C TYR A 249 24.60 11.06 -40.42
N ALA A 250 25.07 11.71 -39.34
CA ALA A 250 26.44 12.20 -39.27
C ALA A 250 27.45 11.06 -39.34
N VAL A 251 27.21 9.99 -38.56
CA VAL A 251 28.05 8.75 -38.63
C VAL A 251 28.01 8.14 -40.03
N MET A 252 26.80 7.99 -40.60
CA MET A 252 26.59 7.37 -41.88
C MET A 252 27.30 8.13 -43.00
N LEU A 253 27.14 9.47 -43.04
CA LEU A 253 27.83 10.33 -44.02
C LEU A 253 29.34 10.29 -43.87
N PHE A 254 29.86 10.36 -42.63
CA PHE A 254 31.27 10.28 -42.37
C PHE A 254 31.87 8.94 -42.82
N VAL A 255 31.25 7.84 -42.41
CA VAL A 255 31.71 6.48 -42.75
C VAL A 255 31.66 6.25 -44.27
N LEU A 256 30.58 6.69 -44.94
CA LEU A 256 30.46 6.56 -46.40
C LEU A 256 31.49 7.43 -47.13
N MET A 257 31.60 8.75 -46.75
CA MET A 257 32.49 9.67 -47.42
C MET A 257 33.96 9.29 -47.27
N PHE A 258 34.43 9.20 -46.04
CA PHE A 258 35.84 8.89 -45.77
C PHE A 258 36.20 7.41 -45.99
N GLY A 259 35.26 6.51 -45.72
CA GLY A 259 35.45 5.08 -45.97
C GLY A 259 35.54 4.75 -47.46
N SER A 260 34.67 5.38 -48.31
CA SER A 260 34.77 5.20 -49.78
C SER A 260 36.06 5.78 -50.32
N GLU A 261 36.46 6.98 -49.87
CA GLU A 261 37.72 7.61 -50.25
C GLU A 261 38.90 6.71 -49.89
N MET A 262 38.91 6.11 -48.69
CA MET A 262 39.94 5.22 -48.24
C MET A 262 39.98 3.95 -49.08
N ILE A 263 38.83 3.34 -49.40
CA ILE A 263 38.77 2.14 -50.28
C ILE A 263 39.36 2.45 -51.64
N ILE A 264 39.04 3.58 -52.26
CA ILE A 264 39.52 3.97 -53.59
C ILE A 264 41.02 4.25 -53.53
N LYS A 265 41.51 5.04 -52.58
CA LYS A 265 42.93 5.40 -52.46
C LYS A 265 43.84 4.24 -52.17
N THR A 266 43.37 3.27 -51.40
CA THR A 266 44.19 2.10 -51.00
C THR A 266 43.92 0.85 -51.83
N ASN A 267 43.11 0.93 -52.88
CA ASN A 267 42.64 -0.22 -53.66
C ASN A 267 42.11 -1.35 -52.75
N ALA A 268 41.33 -0.98 -51.75
CA ALA A 268 40.70 -1.89 -50.76
C ALA A 268 41.69 -2.71 -49.90
N THR A 269 42.93 -2.27 -49.74
CA THR A 269 43.93 -2.96 -48.90
C THR A 269 43.81 -2.61 -47.42
N SER A 270 43.39 -1.39 -47.09
CA SER A 270 43.22 -0.92 -45.71
C SER A 270 41.78 -1.01 -45.20
N LEU A 271 40.79 -0.86 -46.05
CA LEU A 271 39.35 -1.00 -45.75
C LEU A 271 38.67 -1.58 -46.99
N ASP A 272 37.84 -2.60 -46.81
CA ASP A 272 37.05 -3.20 -47.88
C ASP A 272 35.56 -2.84 -47.80
N VAL A 273 34.76 -3.20 -48.81
CA VAL A 273 33.35 -2.88 -48.91
C VAL A 273 32.53 -3.58 -47.82
N GLY A 274 32.88 -4.80 -47.46
CA GLY A 274 32.24 -5.55 -46.38
C GLY A 274 32.48 -4.89 -45.02
N GLN A 275 33.70 -4.44 -44.77
CA GLN A 275 34.06 -3.69 -43.56
C GLN A 275 33.30 -2.35 -43.46
N LEU A 276 33.19 -1.62 -44.59
CA LEU A 276 32.41 -0.37 -44.64
C LEU A 276 30.95 -0.59 -44.26
N SER A 277 30.31 -1.61 -44.85
CA SER A 277 28.91 -1.96 -44.52
C SER A 277 28.74 -2.33 -43.03
N THR A 278 29.73 -3.05 -42.50
CA THR A 278 29.71 -3.48 -41.10
C THR A 278 29.90 -2.32 -40.13
N LEU A 279 30.77 -1.34 -40.46
CA LEU A 279 30.92 -0.11 -39.67
C LEU A 279 29.63 0.66 -39.55
N MET A 280 28.82 0.74 -40.62
CA MET A 280 27.50 1.37 -40.57
C MET A 280 26.57 0.64 -39.61
N THR A 281 26.56 -0.69 -39.62
CA THR A 281 25.75 -1.52 -38.73
C THR A 281 26.15 -1.34 -37.27
N TYR A 282 27.45 -1.37 -36.95
CA TYR A 282 27.94 -1.11 -35.60
C TYR A 282 27.64 0.31 -35.14
N GLY A 283 27.74 1.29 -36.04
CA GLY A 283 27.34 2.68 -35.75
C GLY A 283 25.89 2.77 -35.30
N PHE A 284 24.99 2.11 -36.00
CA PHE A 284 23.56 2.05 -35.61
C PHE A 284 23.38 1.35 -34.25
N GLN A 285 24.04 0.21 -34.01
CA GLN A 285 23.97 -0.50 -32.73
C GLN A 285 24.47 0.35 -31.55
N ILE A 286 25.55 1.10 -31.73
CA ILE A 286 26.08 2.04 -30.72
C ILE A 286 25.05 3.11 -30.37
N MET A 287 24.40 3.72 -31.38
CA MET A 287 23.37 4.77 -31.14
C MET A 287 22.16 4.22 -30.40
N VAL A 288 21.65 3.05 -30.80
CA VAL A 288 20.54 2.37 -30.12
C VAL A 288 20.90 2.02 -28.67
N SER A 289 22.12 1.59 -28.41
CA SER A 289 22.60 1.26 -27.06
C SER A 289 22.63 2.49 -26.15
N LEU A 290 23.06 3.64 -26.65
CA LEU A 290 23.03 4.91 -25.90
C LEU A 290 21.59 5.34 -25.55
N MET A 291 20.65 5.19 -26.49
CA MET A 291 19.26 5.47 -26.25
C MET A 291 18.67 4.55 -25.17
N MET A 292 18.96 3.26 -25.24
CA MET A 292 18.52 2.30 -24.21
C MET A 292 19.09 2.64 -22.84
N LEU A 293 20.35 3.06 -22.76
CA LEU A 293 21.00 3.46 -21.52
C LEU A 293 20.33 4.69 -20.91
N SER A 294 19.97 5.67 -21.73
CA SER A 294 19.18 6.85 -21.31
C SER A 294 17.83 6.45 -20.73
N MET A 295 17.11 5.53 -21.38
CA MET A 295 15.82 5.03 -20.90
C MET A 295 15.92 4.31 -19.55
N VAL A 296 16.96 3.49 -19.37
CA VAL A 296 17.26 2.82 -18.10
C VAL A 296 17.49 3.84 -16.99
N PHE A 297 18.26 4.89 -17.26
CA PHE A 297 18.54 5.94 -16.28
C PHE A 297 17.26 6.67 -15.83
N VAL A 298 16.41 7.02 -16.78
CA VAL A 298 15.10 7.65 -16.48
C VAL A 298 14.26 6.73 -15.61
N MET A 299 14.15 5.44 -15.96
CA MET A 299 13.32 4.49 -15.22
C MET A 299 13.82 4.23 -13.80
N ILE A 300 15.14 4.13 -13.60
CA ILE A 300 15.73 4.02 -12.26
C ILE A 300 15.40 5.26 -11.42
N THR A 301 15.48 6.46 -12.01
CA THR A 301 15.18 7.70 -11.30
C THR A 301 13.70 7.79 -10.92
N PHE A 302 12.79 7.38 -11.79
CA PHE A 302 11.35 7.32 -11.46
C PHE A 302 11.05 6.33 -10.33
N SER A 303 11.73 5.19 -10.31
CA SER A 303 11.50 4.18 -9.28
C SER A 303 12.14 4.52 -7.93
N GLU A 304 13.08 5.48 -7.86
CA GLU A 304 13.79 5.83 -6.63
C GLU A 304 12.84 6.23 -5.50
N GLU A 305 11.82 7.04 -5.80
CA GLU A 305 10.85 7.49 -4.80
C GLU A 305 9.96 6.34 -4.33
N SER A 306 9.51 5.48 -5.23
CA SER A 306 8.77 4.25 -4.88
C SER A 306 9.62 3.31 -4.02
N CYS A 307 10.93 3.19 -4.32
CA CYS A 307 11.86 2.42 -3.49
C CYS A 307 11.98 2.99 -2.07
N LYS A 308 12.06 4.32 -1.91
CA LYS A 308 12.12 4.98 -0.59
C LYS A 308 10.88 4.69 0.22
N ARG A 309 9.68 4.87 -0.36
CA ARG A 309 8.40 4.62 0.31
C ARG A 309 8.24 3.16 0.74
N ILE A 310 8.65 2.21 -0.09
CA ILE A 310 8.63 0.79 0.25
C ILE A 310 9.59 0.48 1.41
N VAL A 311 10.83 0.98 1.33
CA VAL A 311 11.85 0.75 2.37
C VAL A 311 11.46 1.38 3.69
N GLU A 312 10.77 2.52 3.68
CA GLU A 312 10.21 3.14 4.88
C GLU A 312 9.26 2.18 5.60
N VAL A 313 8.30 1.58 4.88
CA VAL A 313 7.37 0.58 5.48
C VAL A 313 8.11 -0.68 5.93
N LEU A 314 9.07 -1.18 5.16
CA LEU A 314 9.85 -2.37 5.54
C LEU A 314 10.73 -2.17 6.78
N ASN A 315 11.15 -0.94 7.05
CA ASN A 315 11.98 -0.58 8.21
C ASN A 315 11.15 -0.17 9.43
N GLU A 316 9.89 0.17 9.23
CA GLU A 316 9.01 0.57 10.32
C GLU A 316 8.79 -0.61 11.24
N LYS A 317 8.99 -0.39 12.53
CA LYS A 317 8.76 -1.38 13.57
C LYS A 317 7.49 -1.02 14.33
N SER A 318 6.73 -2.03 14.73
CA SER A 318 5.60 -1.81 15.62
C SER A 318 6.06 -1.10 16.89
N SER A 319 5.35 -0.05 17.27
CA SER A 319 5.60 0.65 18.53
C SER A 319 5.15 -0.17 19.75
N ILE A 320 4.23 -1.13 19.53
CA ILE A 320 3.69 -2.02 20.57
C ILE A 320 4.09 -3.44 20.23
N ILE A 321 4.84 -4.06 21.13
CA ILE A 321 5.32 -5.44 21.02
C ILE A 321 5.14 -6.16 22.36
N SER A 322 4.97 -7.48 22.33
CA SER A 322 4.99 -8.33 23.53
C SER A 322 6.42 -8.40 24.07
N LYS A 323 6.56 -8.46 25.41
CA LYS A 323 7.85 -8.73 26.07
C LYS A 323 8.24 -10.20 25.89
N GLU A 324 9.54 -10.53 26.00
CA GLU A 324 10.02 -11.91 25.87
C GLU A 324 9.40 -12.87 26.93
N ASN A 325 9.16 -12.36 28.16
CA ASN A 325 8.52 -13.09 29.25
C ASN A 325 7.12 -12.57 29.53
N ALA A 326 6.32 -12.37 28.47
CA ALA A 326 4.98 -11.84 28.59
C ALA A 326 4.04 -12.83 29.28
N ILE A 327 3.06 -12.31 30.01
CA ILE A 327 2.00 -13.09 30.67
C ILE A 327 1.08 -13.66 29.59
N THR A 328 0.84 -14.97 29.63
CA THR A 328 0.05 -15.71 28.63
C THR A 328 -1.34 -16.12 29.10
N GLU A 329 -1.81 -15.57 30.22
CA GLU A 329 -3.14 -15.82 30.75
C GLU A 329 -3.69 -14.55 31.43
N VAL A 330 -4.89 -14.14 31.06
CA VAL A 330 -5.64 -13.11 31.77
C VAL A 330 -6.49 -13.78 32.84
N LYS A 331 -6.28 -13.44 34.10
CA LYS A 331 -6.93 -14.10 35.24
C LYS A 331 -8.44 -13.83 35.30
N ASP A 332 -8.81 -12.57 35.29
CA ASP A 332 -10.19 -12.10 35.38
C ASP A 332 -10.43 -10.85 34.52
N GLY A 333 -11.66 -10.35 34.51
CA GLY A 333 -12.05 -9.16 33.73
C GLY A 333 -11.94 -7.85 34.50
N SER A 334 -11.21 -7.78 35.65
CA SER A 334 -11.03 -6.50 36.36
C SER A 334 -10.16 -5.54 35.56
N ILE A 335 -10.44 -4.23 35.70
CA ILE A 335 -9.75 -3.18 34.95
C ILE A 335 -9.42 -2.04 35.90
N ASP A 336 -8.15 -1.63 35.95
CA ASP A 336 -7.70 -0.50 36.75
C ASP A 336 -7.00 0.53 35.88
N PHE A 337 -7.41 1.77 36.00
CA PHE A 337 -6.70 2.92 35.46
C PHE A 337 -6.11 3.70 36.63
N ASP A 338 -4.76 3.78 36.70
CA ASP A 338 -4.05 4.48 37.77
C ASP A 338 -3.37 5.73 37.19
N HIS A 339 -3.90 6.92 37.50
CA HIS A 339 -3.40 8.23 37.09
C HIS A 339 -3.06 8.32 35.59
N VAL A 340 -3.91 7.75 34.74
CA VAL A 340 -3.64 7.60 33.31
C VAL A 340 -3.73 8.93 32.59
N ARG A 341 -2.67 9.23 31.81
CA ARG A 341 -2.60 10.30 30.84
C ARG A 341 -2.31 9.76 29.45
N PHE A 342 -3.01 10.24 28.43
CA PHE A 342 -2.83 9.73 27.08
C PHE A 342 -2.82 10.82 26.03
N LYS A 343 -1.89 10.70 25.08
CA LYS A 343 -1.75 11.51 23.87
C LYS A 343 -1.56 10.59 22.65
N TYR A 344 -2.24 10.86 21.54
CA TYR A 344 -2.00 10.13 20.28
C TYR A 344 -0.64 10.42 19.64
N SER A 345 -0.12 11.63 19.85
CA SER A 345 1.21 12.03 19.41
C SER A 345 2.01 12.62 20.55
N PRO A 346 3.29 12.27 20.72
CA PRO A 346 4.17 12.91 21.71
C PRO A 346 4.28 14.43 21.56
N THR A 347 4.07 14.94 20.34
CA THR A 347 4.12 16.37 20.00
C THR A 347 2.81 17.11 20.26
N ALA A 348 1.72 16.40 20.62
CA ALA A 348 0.45 17.05 20.90
C ALA A 348 0.54 17.95 22.14
N GLU A 349 0.08 19.19 22.04
CA GLU A 349 0.10 20.15 23.15
C GLU A 349 -0.77 19.71 24.33
N ARG A 350 -1.97 19.16 24.05
CA ARG A 350 -2.92 18.74 25.07
C ARG A 350 -3.09 17.24 25.10
N PRO A 351 -3.25 16.62 26.29
CA PRO A 351 -3.61 15.22 26.40
C PRO A 351 -5.06 15.02 25.95
N VAL A 352 -5.36 13.82 25.47
CA VAL A 352 -6.74 13.40 25.15
C VAL A 352 -7.44 12.84 26.38
N LEU A 353 -6.67 12.17 27.26
CA LEU A 353 -7.12 11.75 28.58
C LEU A 353 -6.13 12.33 29.61
N GLU A 354 -6.66 12.85 30.72
CA GLU A 354 -5.88 13.50 31.74
C GLU A 354 -6.31 13.04 33.15
N ASN A 355 -5.36 12.43 33.86
CA ASN A 355 -5.53 11.95 35.23
C ASN A 355 -6.77 11.06 35.42
N ILE A 356 -6.88 10.02 34.61
CA ILE A 356 -7.94 9.03 34.73
C ILE A 356 -7.59 8.06 35.85
N ASP A 357 -8.47 7.97 36.84
CA ASP A 357 -8.35 7.06 37.98
C ASP A 357 -9.68 6.35 38.18
N VAL A 358 -9.76 5.06 37.92
CA VAL A 358 -10.97 4.26 38.05
C VAL A 358 -10.65 2.78 38.20
N HIS A 359 -11.40 2.12 39.11
CA HIS A 359 -11.34 0.68 39.34
C HIS A 359 -12.69 0.05 38.95
N ILE A 360 -12.63 -0.98 38.06
CA ILE A 360 -13.77 -1.74 37.55
C ILE A 360 -13.59 -3.19 37.97
N LYS A 361 -14.60 -3.76 38.65
CA LYS A 361 -14.58 -5.14 39.12
C LYS A 361 -14.86 -6.11 37.96
N SER A 362 -14.34 -7.34 38.09
CA SER A 362 -14.68 -8.41 37.14
C SER A 362 -16.19 -8.71 37.17
N GLY A 363 -16.81 -8.84 35.99
CA GLY A 363 -18.25 -9.06 35.82
C GLY A 363 -19.12 -7.81 35.91
N GLU A 364 -18.55 -6.65 36.25
CA GLU A 364 -19.28 -5.39 36.39
C GLU A 364 -19.70 -4.83 35.02
N THR A 365 -20.89 -4.25 34.95
CA THR A 365 -21.37 -3.52 33.77
C THR A 365 -21.19 -2.03 33.98
N ILE A 366 -20.33 -1.41 33.16
CA ILE A 366 -20.03 0.03 33.20
C ILE A 366 -20.63 0.73 32.00
N GLY A 367 -21.45 1.76 32.27
CA GLY A 367 -21.88 2.72 31.27
C GLY A 367 -20.89 3.86 31.15
N ILE A 368 -20.62 4.35 29.91
CA ILE A 368 -19.81 5.56 29.70
C ILE A 368 -20.62 6.57 28.90
N ILE A 369 -20.82 7.74 29.48
CA ILE A 369 -21.55 8.88 28.88
C ILE A 369 -20.62 10.10 28.82
N GLY A 370 -20.88 10.99 27.88
CA GLY A 370 -20.18 12.28 27.75
C GLY A 370 -20.42 12.89 26.37
N GLY A 371 -20.13 14.16 26.25
CA GLY A 371 -20.27 14.90 25.00
C GLY A 371 -19.47 14.34 23.83
N THR A 372 -19.76 14.83 22.62
CA THR A 372 -18.92 14.51 21.46
C THR A 372 -17.50 15.07 21.68
N GLY A 373 -16.48 14.22 21.48
CA GLY A 373 -15.09 14.63 21.73
C GLY A 373 -14.62 14.48 23.19
N SER A 374 -15.41 13.93 24.11
CA SER A 374 -15.01 13.69 25.51
C SER A 374 -14.04 12.53 25.72
N ALA A 375 -13.49 11.95 24.64
CA ALA A 375 -12.47 10.89 24.62
C ALA A 375 -12.93 9.49 25.07
N LYS A 376 -14.23 9.17 25.02
CA LYS A 376 -14.78 7.85 25.38
C LYS A 376 -14.13 6.68 24.64
N SER A 377 -14.04 6.78 23.31
CA SER A 377 -13.39 5.73 22.49
C SER A 377 -11.89 5.61 22.80
N SER A 378 -11.20 6.73 23.08
CA SER A 378 -9.79 6.70 23.48
C SER A 378 -9.58 5.97 24.79
N PHE A 379 -10.50 6.15 25.76
CA PHE A 379 -10.46 5.46 27.04
C PHE A 379 -10.50 3.94 26.86
N VAL A 380 -11.47 3.42 26.10
CA VAL A 380 -11.63 1.96 25.94
C VAL A 380 -10.56 1.33 25.06
N GLN A 381 -9.93 2.07 24.14
CA GLN A 381 -8.85 1.57 23.28
C GLN A 381 -7.56 1.25 24.05
N LEU A 382 -7.37 1.79 25.24
CA LEU A 382 -6.22 1.50 26.09
C LEU A 382 -6.32 0.11 26.74
N ILE A 383 -7.53 -0.42 26.95
CA ILE A 383 -7.77 -1.72 27.62
C ILE A 383 -7.17 -2.90 26.80
N PRO A 384 -7.47 -3.07 25.49
CA PRO A 384 -6.84 -4.10 24.67
C PRO A 384 -5.43 -3.69 24.18
N ARG A 385 -4.85 -2.61 24.75
CA ARG A 385 -3.55 -2.08 24.38
C ARG A 385 -3.45 -1.81 22.87
N LEU A 386 -4.44 -1.09 22.30
CA LEU A 386 -4.34 -0.59 20.92
C LEU A 386 -3.38 0.61 20.84
N TYR A 387 -3.25 1.33 21.95
CA TYR A 387 -2.27 2.37 22.20
C TYR A 387 -1.68 2.18 23.60
N ASP A 388 -0.46 2.62 23.82
CA ASP A 388 0.15 2.68 25.15
C ASP A 388 -0.13 4.05 25.80
N VAL A 389 -0.30 4.07 27.11
CA VAL A 389 -0.47 5.31 27.89
C VAL A 389 0.80 6.16 27.87
N THR A 390 0.64 7.47 27.94
CA THR A 390 1.78 8.40 28.04
C THR A 390 2.33 8.44 29.46
N GLU A 391 1.46 8.46 30.47
CA GLU A 391 1.78 8.41 31.89
C GLU A 391 0.75 7.55 32.60
N GLY A 392 1.10 6.99 33.76
CA GLY A 392 0.23 6.10 34.51
C GLY A 392 0.24 4.66 34.04
N THR A 393 -0.75 3.90 34.48
CA THR A 393 -0.82 2.45 34.24
C THR A 393 -2.26 2.02 33.98
N VAL A 394 -2.47 1.16 32.97
CA VAL A 394 -3.72 0.43 32.79
C VAL A 394 -3.45 -1.04 33.13
N ARG A 395 -4.27 -1.62 34.02
CA ARG A 395 -4.17 -3.04 34.38
C ARG A 395 -5.45 -3.77 33.98
N VAL A 396 -5.30 -5.01 33.58
CA VAL A 396 -6.36 -5.97 33.31
C VAL A 396 -6.06 -7.24 34.10
N GLY A 397 -7.02 -7.76 34.87
CA GLY A 397 -6.77 -8.93 35.72
C GLY A 397 -5.66 -8.67 36.75
N LYS A 398 -5.53 -7.41 37.23
CA LYS A 398 -4.52 -6.90 38.17
C LYS A 398 -3.10 -6.76 37.65
N GLU A 399 -2.83 -7.13 36.39
CA GLU A 399 -1.51 -7.02 35.75
C GLU A 399 -1.49 -5.89 34.73
N ASP A 400 -0.35 -5.21 34.55
CA ASP A 400 -0.19 -4.14 33.56
C ASP A 400 -0.42 -4.69 32.14
N VAL A 401 -1.21 -4.00 31.32
CA VAL A 401 -1.47 -4.40 29.92
C VAL A 401 -0.19 -4.51 29.09
N ARG A 402 0.90 -3.85 29.51
CA ARG A 402 2.22 -3.90 28.88
C ARG A 402 3.00 -5.17 29.17
N ASP A 403 2.59 -5.95 30.17
CA ASP A 403 3.24 -7.19 30.58
C ASP A 403 2.62 -8.43 29.93
N TYR A 404 1.47 -8.28 29.30
CA TYR A 404 0.80 -9.36 28.58
C TYR A 404 1.41 -9.61 27.19
N ASP A 405 1.32 -10.88 26.77
CA ASP A 405 1.33 -11.18 25.35
C ASP A 405 0.12 -10.53 24.66
N LEU A 406 0.36 -9.83 23.55
CA LEU A 406 -0.69 -9.06 22.85
C LEU A 406 -1.83 -9.94 22.33
N VAL A 407 -1.52 -11.16 21.90
CA VAL A 407 -2.56 -12.10 21.42
C VAL A 407 -3.44 -12.52 22.59
N THR A 408 -2.84 -12.91 23.71
CA THR A 408 -3.57 -13.30 24.92
C THR A 408 -4.46 -12.20 25.47
N LEU A 409 -3.93 -10.98 25.59
CA LEU A 409 -4.73 -9.83 26.05
C LEU A 409 -5.91 -9.56 25.11
N ARG A 410 -5.64 -9.48 23.81
CA ARG A 410 -6.67 -9.19 22.81
C ARG A 410 -7.66 -10.31 22.62
N ASP A 411 -7.27 -11.55 22.85
CA ASP A 411 -8.21 -12.69 22.86
C ASP A 411 -9.18 -12.63 24.05
N SER A 412 -8.74 -12.07 25.16
CA SER A 412 -9.59 -11.91 26.35
C SER A 412 -10.52 -10.69 26.26
N VAL A 413 -10.33 -9.80 25.26
CA VAL A 413 -11.14 -8.59 25.06
C VAL A 413 -11.85 -8.67 23.71
N ALA A 414 -13.18 -8.55 23.70
CA ALA A 414 -13.93 -8.31 22.47
C ALA A 414 -14.36 -6.85 22.39
N MET A 415 -14.31 -6.29 21.18
CA MET A 415 -14.66 -4.89 20.95
C MET A 415 -15.60 -4.77 19.75
N VAL A 416 -16.78 -4.18 19.97
CA VAL A 416 -17.70 -3.75 18.91
C VAL A 416 -17.47 -2.27 18.70
N LEU A 417 -16.93 -1.92 17.53
CA LEU A 417 -16.52 -0.56 17.21
C LEU A 417 -17.71 0.28 16.76
N GLN A 418 -17.62 1.59 16.91
CA GLN A 418 -18.61 2.57 16.42
C GLN A 418 -18.83 2.42 14.90
N LYS A 419 -17.75 2.25 14.12
CA LYS A 419 -17.83 1.89 12.69
C LYS A 419 -17.79 0.39 12.53
N ASN A 420 -18.96 -0.21 12.36
CA ASN A 420 -19.11 -1.64 12.15
C ASN A 420 -18.62 -2.04 10.76
N VAL A 421 -17.61 -2.92 10.71
CA VAL A 421 -17.01 -3.43 9.47
C VAL A 421 -17.25 -4.92 9.35
N LEU A 422 -17.81 -5.32 8.21
CA LEU A 422 -17.93 -6.71 7.79
C LEU A 422 -16.97 -6.96 6.63
N PHE A 423 -16.44 -8.17 6.56
CA PHE A 423 -15.55 -8.61 5.50
C PHE A 423 -16.35 -9.34 4.41
N SER A 424 -15.82 -9.35 3.19
CA SER A 424 -16.39 -10.17 2.11
C SER A 424 -16.33 -11.65 2.49
N GLY A 425 -17.46 -12.34 2.40
CA GLY A 425 -17.64 -13.73 2.81
C GLY A 425 -19.07 -13.99 3.23
N THR A 426 -19.36 -15.18 3.72
CA THR A 426 -20.70 -15.51 4.23
C THR A 426 -20.99 -14.81 5.56
N ILE A 427 -22.24 -14.73 5.96
CA ILE A 427 -22.63 -14.28 7.31
C ILE A 427 -21.95 -15.16 8.35
N ALA A 428 -22.02 -16.50 8.19
CA ALA A 428 -21.38 -17.44 9.11
C ALA A 428 -19.88 -17.21 9.23
N ASP A 429 -19.16 -16.96 8.13
CA ASP A 429 -17.73 -16.65 8.15
C ASP A 429 -17.44 -15.37 8.93
N ASN A 430 -18.26 -14.34 8.74
CA ASN A 430 -18.13 -13.08 9.45
C ASN A 430 -18.32 -13.24 10.97
N ILE A 431 -19.22 -14.10 11.41
CA ILE A 431 -19.43 -14.38 12.82
C ILE A 431 -18.28 -15.22 13.40
N ARG A 432 -17.76 -16.20 12.63
CA ARG A 432 -16.61 -17.05 13.02
C ARG A 432 -15.30 -16.28 13.21
N TRP A 433 -15.25 -15.01 12.89
CA TRP A 433 -14.12 -14.18 13.34
C TRP A 433 -13.99 -14.09 14.86
N GLY A 434 -15.08 -14.31 15.61
CA GLY A 434 -15.06 -14.44 17.07
C GLY A 434 -14.44 -15.74 17.54
N ASN A 435 -14.76 -16.85 16.86
CA ASN A 435 -14.20 -18.19 17.10
C ASN A 435 -14.25 -18.98 15.78
N LYS A 436 -13.07 -19.24 15.18
CA LYS A 436 -12.94 -19.91 13.87
C LYS A 436 -13.45 -21.35 13.86
N ASP A 437 -13.40 -22.02 15.01
CA ASP A 437 -13.73 -23.42 15.17
C ASP A 437 -15.21 -23.63 15.59
N ALA A 438 -15.99 -22.55 15.68
CA ALA A 438 -17.39 -22.59 16.08
C ALA A 438 -18.27 -23.34 15.09
N THR A 439 -19.13 -24.19 15.62
CA THR A 439 -20.17 -24.90 14.87
C THR A 439 -21.22 -23.93 14.32
N LEU A 440 -22.01 -24.37 13.35
CA LEU A 440 -23.12 -23.56 12.83
C LEU A 440 -24.19 -23.30 13.90
N GLU A 441 -24.40 -24.25 14.82
CA GLU A 441 -25.38 -24.09 15.91
C GLU A 441 -24.94 -23.04 16.92
N GLU A 442 -23.64 -22.94 17.25
CA GLU A 442 -23.11 -21.87 18.08
C GLU A 442 -23.24 -20.51 17.39
N VAL A 443 -22.98 -20.45 16.07
CA VAL A 443 -23.19 -19.24 15.26
C VAL A 443 -24.66 -18.81 15.29
N LYS A 444 -25.61 -19.72 15.10
CA LYS A 444 -27.05 -19.45 15.17
C LYS A 444 -27.44 -18.94 16.57
N HIS A 445 -26.93 -19.60 17.61
CA HIS A 445 -27.21 -19.22 18.98
C HIS A 445 -26.82 -17.77 19.29
N VAL A 446 -25.60 -17.36 18.96
CA VAL A 446 -25.16 -15.98 19.21
C VAL A 446 -25.86 -14.97 18.28
N CYS A 447 -26.27 -15.37 17.08
CA CYS A 447 -27.08 -14.53 16.21
C CYS A 447 -28.50 -14.32 16.80
N HIS A 448 -29.08 -15.34 17.44
CA HIS A 448 -30.34 -15.21 18.18
C HIS A 448 -30.20 -14.23 19.36
N LEU A 449 -29.15 -14.36 20.17
CA LEU A 449 -28.85 -13.43 21.27
C LEU A 449 -28.68 -11.99 20.83
N ALA A 450 -28.13 -11.78 19.61
CA ALA A 450 -27.96 -10.47 19.00
C ALA A 450 -29.18 -10.02 18.18
N CYS A 451 -30.31 -10.77 18.22
CA CYS A 451 -31.53 -10.55 17.42
C CYS A 451 -31.21 -10.45 15.89
N ALA A 452 -30.20 -11.18 15.43
CA ALA A 452 -29.80 -11.17 14.02
C ALA A 452 -30.45 -12.28 13.21
N ASP A 453 -30.92 -13.35 13.83
CA ASP A 453 -31.59 -14.50 13.23
C ASP A 453 -32.86 -14.10 12.45
N GLU A 454 -33.67 -13.19 12.98
CA GLU A 454 -34.90 -12.73 12.34
C GLU A 454 -34.70 -12.25 10.89
N PHE A 455 -33.66 -11.48 10.61
CA PHE A 455 -33.40 -10.99 9.27
C PHE A 455 -32.55 -11.98 8.45
N ILE A 456 -31.69 -12.78 9.09
CA ILE A 456 -30.88 -13.80 8.41
C ILE A 456 -31.79 -14.87 7.79
N GLU A 457 -32.81 -15.33 8.52
CA GLU A 457 -33.77 -16.35 8.06
C GLU A 457 -34.66 -15.85 6.90
N GLN A 458 -34.83 -14.53 6.76
CA GLN A 458 -35.54 -13.92 5.64
C GLN A 458 -34.67 -13.79 4.39
N MET A 459 -33.36 -13.98 4.49
CA MET A 459 -32.45 -13.95 3.34
C MET A 459 -32.50 -15.28 2.56
N PRO A 460 -32.41 -15.26 1.22
CA PRO A 460 -32.54 -16.47 0.40
C PRO A 460 -31.58 -17.59 0.78
N ASP A 461 -30.33 -17.24 1.14
CA ASP A 461 -29.26 -18.20 1.47
C ASP A 461 -29.01 -18.27 2.99
N GLY A 462 -29.83 -17.62 3.84
CA GLY A 462 -29.71 -17.64 5.29
C GLY A 462 -28.29 -17.27 5.77
N TYR A 463 -27.67 -18.13 6.54
CA TYR A 463 -26.30 -17.93 7.09
C TYR A 463 -25.20 -18.01 6.02
N ASP A 464 -25.46 -18.58 4.86
CA ASP A 464 -24.55 -18.64 3.72
C ASP A 464 -24.68 -17.41 2.81
N THR A 465 -25.58 -16.47 3.13
CA THR A 465 -25.72 -15.21 2.41
C THR A 465 -24.38 -14.47 2.36
N TRP A 466 -23.97 -14.09 1.15
CA TRP A 466 -22.72 -13.39 0.90
C TRP A 466 -22.81 -11.93 1.33
N ILE A 467 -21.86 -11.50 2.13
CA ILE A 467 -21.64 -10.11 2.53
C ILE A 467 -20.60 -9.49 1.60
N GLU A 468 -20.93 -8.36 1.01
CA GLU A 468 -20.01 -7.59 0.19
C GLU A 468 -19.00 -6.82 1.06
N GLN A 469 -17.91 -6.34 0.44
CA GLN A 469 -16.86 -5.58 1.11
C GLN A 469 -17.44 -4.40 1.92
N GLY A 470 -17.16 -4.37 3.22
CA GLY A 470 -17.69 -3.36 4.15
C GLY A 470 -19.19 -3.52 4.46
N GLY A 471 -19.83 -4.62 4.02
CA GLY A 471 -21.25 -4.89 4.28
C GLY A 471 -22.19 -3.92 3.56
N THR A 472 -21.88 -3.52 2.32
CA THR A 472 -22.68 -2.54 1.57
C THR A 472 -24.09 -3.03 1.25
N ASN A 473 -24.30 -4.34 1.26
CA ASN A 473 -25.59 -5.01 0.99
C ASN A 473 -26.44 -5.29 2.25
N VAL A 474 -26.03 -4.80 3.44
CA VAL A 474 -26.81 -4.93 4.67
C VAL A 474 -26.98 -3.55 5.35
N SER A 475 -28.11 -3.38 6.07
CA SER A 475 -28.40 -2.13 6.76
C SER A 475 -27.45 -1.87 7.95
N GLY A 476 -27.40 -0.61 8.44
CA GLY A 476 -26.56 -0.25 9.59
C GLY A 476 -26.89 -1.07 10.84
N GLY A 477 -28.17 -1.24 11.16
CA GLY A 477 -28.62 -2.05 12.29
C GLY A 477 -28.34 -3.55 12.14
N GLN A 478 -28.42 -4.09 10.90
CA GLN A 478 -28.02 -5.47 10.62
C GLN A 478 -26.52 -5.66 10.83
N LYS A 479 -25.68 -4.73 10.32
CA LYS A 479 -24.22 -4.75 10.58
C LYS A 479 -23.90 -4.76 12.05
N GLN A 480 -24.55 -3.91 12.83
CA GLN A 480 -24.36 -3.83 14.28
C GLN A 480 -24.66 -5.16 14.95
N ARG A 481 -25.85 -5.73 14.68
CA ARG A 481 -26.25 -7.03 15.25
C ARG A 481 -25.28 -8.16 14.88
N LEU A 482 -24.79 -8.20 13.65
CA LEU A 482 -23.76 -9.17 13.23
C LEU A 482 -22.42 -8.96 13.96
N CYS A 483 -21.99 -7.71 14.17
CA CYS A 483 -20.77 -7.42 14.92
C CYS A 483 -20.91 -7.75 16.41
N ILE A 484 -22.11 -7.57 16.99
CA ILE A 484 -22.43 -8.01 18.38
C ILE A 484 -22.38 -9.53 18.46
N ALA A 485 -23.03 -10.27 17.53
CA ALA A 485 -22.98 -11.74 17.48
C ALA A 485 -21.53 -12.25 17.38
N ARG A 486 -20.68 -11.63 16.55
CA ARG A 486 -19.25 -11.91 16.45
C ARG A 486 -18.52 -11.77 17.80
N ALA A 487 -18.81 -10.68 18.53
CA ALA A 487 -18.20 -10.41 19.82
C ALA A 487 -18.68 -11.40 20.90
N LEU A 488 -19.95 -11.81 20.89
CA LEU A 488 -20.53 -12.81 21.81
C LEU A 488 -19.95 -14.19 21.57
N LEU A 489 -19.71 -14.58 20.30
CA LEU A 489 -19.13 -15.87 19.94
C LEU A 489 -17.72 -16.06 20.53
N LYS A 490 -17.01 -14.98 20.76
CA LYS A 490 -15.66 -14.99 21.36
C LYS A 490 -15.66 -15.36 22.84
N GLN A 491 -16.76 -15.18 23.56
CA GLN A 491 -16.89 -15.37 25.02
C GLN A 491 -15.76 -14.66 25.81
N PRO A 492 -15.57 -13.36 25.64
CA PRO A 492 -14.43 -12.64 26.18
C PRO A 492 -14.56 -12.43 27.70
N LYS A 493 -13.44 -12.16 28.39
CA LYS A 493 -13.45 -11.69 29.79
C LYS A 493 -13.89 -10.22 29.90
N ILE A 494 -13.66 -9.44 28.85
CA ILE A 494 -14.08 -8.03 28.76
C ILE A 494 -14.75 -7.80 27.42
N LEU A 495 -15.98 -7.29 27.44
CA LEU A 495 -16.73 -6.87 26.25
C LEU A 495 -16.85 -5.36 26.22
N ILE A 496 -16.35 -4.73 25.17
CA ILE A 496 -16.43 -3.29 24.92
C ILE A 496 -17.40 -3.04 23.78
N MET A 497 -18.40 -2.19 24.03
CA MET A 497 -19.40 -1.76 23.05
C MET A 497 -19.30 -0.24 22.86
N ASP A 498 -18.62 0.20 21.77
CA ASP A 498 -18.41 1.63 21.49
C ASP A 498 -19.52 2.13 20.55
N ASP A 499 -20.54 2.77 21.12
CA ASP A 499 -21.74 3.33 20.43
C ASP A 499 -22.41 2.31 19.47
N SER A 500 -22.34 1.04 19.87
CA SER A 500 -22.62 -0.11 19.00
C SER A 500 -24.11 -0.47 18.91
N THR A 501 -25.00 0.28 19.56
CA THR A 501 -26.46 0.09 19.50
C THR A 501 -27.20 1.32 18.96
N SER A 502 -26.46 2.35 18.50
CA SER A 502 -27.06 3.60 18.02
C SER A 502 -27.97 3.45 16.79
N ALA A 503 -27.73 2.45 15.93
CA ALA A 503 -28.57 2.14 14.76
C ALA A 503 -29.57 1.00 15.02
N VAL A 504 -29.67 0.52 16.27
CA VAL A 504 -30.65 -0.48 16.71
C VAL A 504 -31.77 0.25 17.45
N ASP A 505 -33.01 -0.19 17.29
CA ASP A 505 -34.15 0.37 18.04
C ASP A 505 -34.04 0.04 19.53
N THR A 506 -34.66 0.84 20.36
CA THR A 506 -34.56 0.78 21.84
C THR A 506 -35.07 -0.55 22.41
N LYS A 507 -36.07 -1.18 21.77
CA LYS A 507 -36.63 -2.46 22.24
C LYS A 507 -35.63 -3.59 21.98
N THR A 508 -35.07 -3.65 20.78
CA THR A 508 -34.04 -4.65 20.40
C THR A 508 -32.76 -4.45 21.22
N ASP A 509 -32.32 -3.22 21.47
CA ASP A 509 -31.18 -2.91 22.36
C ASP A 509 -31.38 -3.48 23.76
N ALA A 510 -32.56 -3.28 24.37
CA ALA A 510 -32.88 -3.82 25.69
C ALA A 510 -32.85 -5.38 25.71
N ILE A 511 -33.35 -6.05 24.64
CA ILE A 511 -33.30 -7.51 24.52
C ILE A 511 -31.86 -7.98 24.44
N ILE A 512 -31.02 -7.36 23.59
CA ILE A 512 -29.60 -7.70 23.44
C ILE A 512 -28.86 -7.55 24.77
N ARG A 513 -29.07 -6.45 25.49
CA ARG A 513 -28.43 -6.21 26.81
C ARG A 513 -28.84 -7.27 27.84
N LYS A 514 -30.12 -7.62 27.88
CA LYS A 514 -30.61 -8.69 28.76
C LYS A 514 -29.96 -10.05 28.38
N ALA A 515 -29.97 -10.41 27.12
CA ALA A 515 -29.33 -11.64 26.63
C ALA A 515 -27.83 -11.70 26.97
N MET A 516 -27.11 -10.57 26.81
CA MET A 516 -25.69 -10.49 27.20
C MET A 516 -25.49 -10.69 28.71
N LYS A 517 -26.36 -10.16 29.55
CA LYS A 517 -26.28 -10.32 31.00
C LYS A 517 -26.47 -11.79 31.43
N GLU A 518 -27.35 -12.51 30.75
CA GLU A 518 -27.65 -13.92 31.00
C GLU A 518 -26.60 -14.86 30.38
N TYR A 519 -26.12 -14.61 29.16
CA TYR A 519 -25.21 -15.49 28.43
C TYR A 519 -23.75 -15.39 28.89
N ILE A 520 -23.29 -14.19 29.23
CA ILE A 520 -21.90 -13.93 29.67
C ILE A 520 -21.89 -13.17 31.01
N PRO A 521 -22.41 -13.74 32.11
CA PRO A 521 -22.54 -13.06 33.40
C PRO A 521 -21.19 -12.65 34.00
N GLU A 522 -20.17 -13.47 33.86
CA GLU A 522 -18.81 -13.26 34.40
C GLU A 522 -17.99 -12.20 33.61
N THR A 523 -18.44 -11.85 32.41
CA THR A 523 -17.76 -10.89 31.54
C THR A 523 -17.96 -9.46 32.00
N THR A 524 -16.90 -8.70 32.16
CA THR A 524 -16.96 -7.25 32.40
C THR A 524 -17.44 -6.54 31.12
N LYS A 525 -18.49 -5.74 31.21
CA LYS A 525 -19.11 -5.06 30.07
C LYS A 525 -18.89 -3.58 30.16
N ILE A 526 -18.34 -2.98 29.12
CA ILE A 526 -18.18 -1.52 29.00
C ILE A 526 -19.03 -1.05 27.82
N ILE A 527 -20.05 -0.26 28.12
CA ILE A 527 -21.02 0.23 27.13
C ILE A 527 -20.88 1.74 27.00
N ILE A 528 -20.29 2.18 25.90
CA ILE A 528 -20.31 3.59 25.51
C ILE A 528 -21.61 3.85 24.75
N ALA A 529 -22.41 4.77 25.22
CA ALA A 529 -23.65 5.13 24.58
C ALA A 529 -23.86 6.65 24.53
N GLN A 530 -24.58 7.07 23.51
CA GLN A 530 -25.13 8.44 23.42
C GLN A 530 -26.49 8.55 24.04
N ARG A 531 -27.21 7.41 24.17
CA ARG A 531 -28.53 7.33 24.82
C ARG A 531 -28.37 6.88 26.25
N THR A 532 -28.98 7.63 27.19
CA THR A 532 -28.98 7.28 28.61
C THR A 532 -29.70 5.95 28.87
N SER A 533 -30.76 5.63 28.11
CA SER A 533 -31.49 4.36 28.19
C SER A 533 -30.63 3.12 27.91
N SER A 534 -29.54 3.26 27.19
CA SER A 534 -28.63 2.13 26.91
C SER A 534 -27.65 1.80 28.04
N VAL A 535 -27.54 2.71 29.04
CA VAL A 535 -26.63 2.53 30.19
C VAL A 535 -27.32 2.68 31.54
N GLU A 536 -28.61 2.93 31.56
CA GLU A 536 -29.41 3.15 32.78
C GLU A 536 -29.35 1.94 33.72
N ASP A 537 -29.33 0.72 33.17
CA ASP A 537 -29.25 -0.55 33.90
C ASP A 537 -27.80 -0.98 34.24
N ALA A 538 -26.79 -0.12 33.98
CA ALA A 538 -25.41 -0.39 34.33
C ALA A 538 -25.20 -0.30 35.85
N ASP A 539 -24.27 -1.12 36.38
CA ASP A 539 -23.93 -1.13 37.79
C ASP A 539 -23.37 0.24 38.24
N ARG A 540 -22.54 0.85 37.36
CA ARG A 540 -22.06 2.23 37.49
C ARG A 540 -21.94 2.90 36.13
N ILE A 541 -22.07 4.20 36.14
CA ILE A 541 -21.91 5.05 34.94
C ILE A 541 -20.75 6.01 35.20
N ILE A 542 -19.84 6.10 34.23
CA ILE A 542 -18.74 7.05 34.20
C ILE A 542 -19.16 8.20 33.28
N VAL A 543 -19.15 9.40 33.79
CA VAL A 543 -19.39 10.62 33.02
C VAL A 543 -18.02 11.20 32.65
N LEU A 544 -17.70 11.24 31.32
CA LEU A 544 -16.47 11.80 30.79
C LEU A 544 -16.72 13.19 30.19
N ASP A 545 -15.95 14.17 30.63
CA ASP A 545 -15.94 15.51 30.05
C ASP A 545 -14.51 16.01 29.83
N GLY A 546 -14.24 16.57 28.62
CA GLY A 546 -12.91 17.13 28.29
C GLY A 546 -11.72 16.21 28.54
N GLY A 547 -11.91 14.87 28.47
CA GLY A 547 -10.84 13.88 28.70
C GLY A 547 -10.60 13.57 30.19
N LYS A 548 -11.49 13.96 31.08
CA LYS A 548 -11.45 13.68 32.52
C LYS A 548 -12.71 12.95 32.95
N ILE A 549 -12.62 12.24 34.09
CA ILE A 549 -13.80 11.71 34.76
C ILE A 549 -14.42 12.85 35.56
N ASP A 550 -15.64 13.23 35.19
CA ASP A 550 -16.42 14.27 35.90
C ASP A 550 -17.16 13.67 37.08
N ALA A 551 -17.81 12.50 36.91
CA ALA A 551 -18.48 11.79 37.98
C ALA A 551 -18.54 10.28 37.71
N ILE A 552 -18.71 9.49 38.79
CA ILE A 552 -18.99 8.05 38.74
C ILE A 552 -20.11 7.76 39.75
N GLY A 553 -21.12 7.01 39.32
CA GLY A 553 -22.24 6.63 40.21
C GLY A 553 -23.28 5.81 39.48
N THR A 554 -24.33 5.44 40.16
CA THR A 554 -25.54 4.86 39.56
C THR A 554 -26.33 5.91 38.80
N SER A 555 -27.23 5.49 37.91
CA SER A 555 -28.12 6.42 37.18
C SER A 555 -28.88 7.36 38.13
N GLU A 556 -29.43 6.82 39.23
CA GLU A 556 -30.20 7.60 40.22
C GLU A 556 -29.32 8.62 40.97
N GLU A 557 -28.08 8.24 41.33
CA GLU A 557 -27.12 9.14 41.99
C GLU A 557 -26.72 10.28 41.05
N LEU A 558 -26.38 9.96 39.80
CA LEU A 558 -25.95 10.95 38.83
C LEU A 558 -27.05 11.92 38.41
N LEU A 559 -28.30 11.48 38.36
CA LEU A 559 -29.46 12.39 38.15
C LEU A 559 -29.56 13.46 39.23
N LYS A 560 -29.17 13.15 40.48
CA LYS A 560 -29.18 14.08 41.59
C LYS A 560 -27.93 14.96 41.68
N THR A 561 -26.78 14.40 41.38
CA THR A 561 -25.47 15.01 41.69
C THR A 561 -24.75 15.59 40.48
N ASN A 562 -24.99 15.07 39.26
CA ASN A 562 -24.24 15.44 38.08
C ASN A 562 -25.07 16.22 37.06
N GLN A 563 -24.65 17.44 36.75
CA GLN A 563 -25.37 18.31 35.82
C GLN A 563 -25.35 17.78 34.39
N ILE A 564 -24.20 17.29 33.89
CA ILE A 564 -24.03 16.80 32.52
C ILE A 564 -24.95 15.60 32.28
N TYR A 565 -24.92 14.62 33.19
CA TYR A 565 -25.80 13.45 33.10
C TYR A 565 -27.27 13.81 33.10
N ARG A 566 -27.69 14.71 34.01
CA ARG A 566 -29.05 15.20 34.11
C ARG A 566 -29.51 15.91 32.83
N GLU A 567 -28.70 16.79 32.27
CA GLU A 567 -29.02 17.50 31.03
C GLU A 567 -29.24 16.53 29.86
N VAL A 568 -28.34 15.54 29.71
CA VAL A 568 -28.44 14.49 28.67
C VAL A 568 -29.72 13.66 28.88
N TYR A 569 -30.00 13.24 30.12
CA TYR A 569 -31.17 12.44 30.47
C TYR A 569 -32.49 13.20 30.18
N LEU A 570 -32.61 14.45 30.63
CA LEU A 570 -33.79 15.30 30.41
C LEU A 570 -34.00 15.64 28.93
N SER A 571 -32.94 15.83 28.18
CA SER A 571 -33.04 16.10 26.75
C SER A 571 -33.61 14.92 25.96
N GLN A 572 -33.43 13.68 26.44
CA GLN A 572 -33.89 12.46 25.81
C GLN A 572 -35.27 11.96 26.32
N ASN A 573 -35.62 12.28 27.56
CA ASN A 573 -36.84 11.83 28.22
C ASN A 573 -37.85 12.99 28.45
N LYS A 574 -38.39 13.54 27.36
CA LYS A 574 -39.32 14.70 27.41
C LYS A 574 -40.59 14.49 28.24
N GLN A 575 -40.97 13.27 28.61
CA GLN A 575 -42.19 12.98 29.41
C GLN A 575 -41.94 12.96 30.92
N GLY A 576 -40.71 12.96 31.42
CA GLY A 576 -40.37 12.98 32.86
C GLY A 576 -40.05 14.37 33.42
N THR A 577 -40.27 15.45 32.64
CA THR A 577 -39.76 16.78 32.96
C THR A 577 -40.57 17.47 34.09
N GLU A 578 -41.78 17.06 34.37
CA GLU A 578 -42.64 17.73 35.38
C GLU A 578 -42.30 17.30 36.82
N GLU A 579 -41.95 16.04 37.08
CA GLU A 579 -41.68 15.55 38.45
C GLU A 579 -40.29 15.92 39.01
N ILE A 580 -39.27 16.05 38.17
CA ILE A 580 -37.88 16.30 38.63
C ILE A 580 -37.62 17.81 38.87
N VAL A 581 -38.38 18.71 38.23
CA VAL A 581 -38.25 20.16 38.40
C VAL A 581 -38.82 20.62 39.74
N GLU A 582 -39.80 19.90 40.30
CA GLU A 582 -40.38 20.24 41.61
C GLU A 582 -39.50 19.88 42.82
N GLU A 583 -38.64 18.86 42.74
CA GLU A 583 -37.73 18.51 43.86
C GLU A 583 -36.38 19.28 43.87
N GLY A 584 -36.00 19.95 42.77
CA GLY A 584 -34.72 20.67 42.64
C GLY A 584 -34.79 22.19 42.77
N GLY A 585 -35.95 22.75 42.94
CA GLY A 585 -36.13 24.18 43.01
C GLY A 585 -36.41 24.65 44.44
N VAL A 586 -35.39 24.91 45.25
CA VAL A 586 -35.25 25.94 46.28
C VAL A 586 -33.88 25.81 47.00
N ARG A 587 -32.90 26.58 46.60
CA ARG A 587 -32.22 27.61 47.41
C ARG A 587 -31.09 28.26 46.63
#